data_df5e46617cdc42bb7b2490e3b8529758
#
_entry.id   df5e46617cdc42bb7b2490e3b8529758
#
_cell.length_a   1.000
_cell.length_b   1.000
_cell.length_c   1.000
_cell.angle_alpha   90.00
_cell.angle_beta   90.00
_cell.angle_gamma   90.00
#
_symmetry.space_group_name_H-M   'P 1'
#
loop_
_entity.id
_entity.type
_entity.pdbx_description
1 polymer ?
#
loop_
_entity_poly.entity_id
_entity_poly.type
_entity_poly.pdbx_seq_one_letter_code
_entity_poly.pdbx_strand_id
1 'polypeptide(L)'
;MNLKYLPFLAVFVILMAGCHKQNNPVAVNQLKDLLAKNEYFKLDARYKQSADDFDESNRLYFKAFIDNAFNRNEECVKDVDSLFNLANFIAPDSVKATLKRLQGDSYFKTFQYLRAAQCDSVILNKYKHALRKDVIDDINNDLVIRNGLKNIPAQQTYIKANTTISWHRDAVGLIEFPVKANAQNVDAIFDTRANISTISQTYAKKLGLRILDVTYNEGSGATGVQFKTGMGVADSLYFGDILVRNVFFQVMPDSILYIAPIKFQLNIIIGFPVIAQMQEVHIFKDGKMTIPLTPAKSDLHNFALDGLDPVLALKSGNDTLSFHFDSGASSSMLYLAYFNKYKATVLKTAVKKTQGFGGAGGTQKKEVYVLPRLNLIIGNKTVTVDSVSVLTKVIYPGEKFYGNIGQDFLNKFNEVVYNFKDMYFEGK
;
A
#
# COMPACT_ATOMS: atom_id res chain seq x y z
N MET A 1 79.55 43.77 -1.56
CA MET A 1 78.24 44.16 -0.92
C MET A 1 77.13 43.43 -1.60
N ASN A 2 76.67 42.40 -0.95
CA ASN A 2 75.74 41.41 -1.55
C ASN A 2 74.30 41.66 -1.08
N LEU A 3 73.38 41.99 -2.01
CA LEU A 3 71.96 42.05 -1.76
C LEU A 3 71.40 40.64 -1.86
N LYS A 4 70.80 40.13 -0.74
CA LYS A 4 70.10 38.85 -0.69
C LYS A 4 68.66 39.07 -1.14
N TYR A 5 68.25 38.33 -2.17
CA TYR A 5 66.83 38.20 -2.58
C TYR A 5 66.10 37.28 -1.60
N LEU A 6 64.97 37.81 -1.05
CA LEU A 6 63.97 37.01 -0.35
C LEU A 6 62.89 36.57 -1.37
N PRO A 7 62.51 35.30 -1.45
CA PRO A 7 61.38 34.88 -2.28
C PRO A 7 60.06 35.14 -1.51
N PHE A 8 59.17 35.87 -2.13
CA PHE A 8 57.80 36.04 -1.72
C PHE A 8 57.06 34.74 -1.95
N LEU A 9 56.71 34.02 -0.87
CA LEU A 9 55.85 32.82 -0.92
C LEU A 9 54.40 33.31 -0.95
N ALA A 10 53.80 33.31 -2.17
CA ALA A 10 52.37 33.58 -2.35
C ALA A 10 51.57 32.34 -1.90
N VAL A 11 51.00 32.40 -0.70
CA VAL A 11 50.04 31.39 -0.22
C VAL A 11 48.74 31.58 -0.98
N PHE A 12 48.50 30.71 -1.97
CA PHE A 12 47.21 30.59 -2.65
C PHE A 12 46.23 29.89 -1.69
N VAL A 13 45.44 30.67 -0.99
CA VAL A 13 44.27 30.16 -0.25
C VAL A 13 43.21 29.80 -1.29
N ILE A 14 43.15 28.54 -1.66
CA ILE A 14 42.03 28.00 -2.45
C ILE A 14 40.81 28.01 -1.50
N LEU A 15 39.99 29.04 -1.59
CA LEU A 15 38.65 29.05 -1.03
C LEU A 15 37.87 27.97 -1.79
N MET A 16 37.80 26.79 -1.25
CA MET A 16 36.81 25.77 -1.63
C MET A 16 35.44 26.37 -1.24
N ALA A 17 34.91 27.22 -2.08
CA ALA A 17 33.47 27.55 -2.03
C ALA A 17 32.73 26.25 -2.34
N GLY A 18 32.36 25.49 -1.29
CA GLY A 18 31.41 24.43 -1.41
C GLY A 18 30.15 25.06 -1.98
N CYS A 19 29.85 24.76 -3.24
CA CYS A 19 28.54 25.06 -3.83
C CYS A 19 27.47 24.39 -2.98
N HIS A 20 26.96 25.06 -1.96
CA HIS A 20 25.69 24.69 -1.37
C HIS A 20 24.64 24.91 -2.46
N LYS A 21 24.17 23.82 -3.05
CA LYS A 21 23.03 23.86 -3.98
C LYS A 21 21.88 24.56 -3.25
N GLN A 22 21.42 25.66 -3.79
CA GLN A 22 20.35 26.46 -3.21
C GLN A 22 19.03 25.83 -3.68
N ASN A 23 18.12 25.56 -2.75
CA ASN A 23 16.82 25.01 -3.05
C ASN A 23 16.02 25.94 -3.98
N ASN A 24 15.36 25.37 -4.98
CA ASN A 24 14.31 26.06 -5.71
C ASN A 24 13.00 26.03 -4.88
N PRO A 25 12.57 27.14 -4.25
CA PRO A 25 11.42 27.12 -3.33
C PRO A 25 10.11 26.73 -4.05
N VAL A 26 9.99 27.08 -5.33
CA VAL A 26 8.79 26.76 -6.13
C VAL A 26 8.70 25.26 -6.32
N ALA A 27 9.79 24.61 -6.72
CA ALA A 27 9.83 23.16 -6.92
C ALA A 27 9.59 22.42 -5.58
N VAL A 28 10.21 22.86 -4.48
CA VAL A 28 9.99 22.28 -3.13
C VAL A 28 8.52 22.37 -2.73
N ASN A 29 7.87 23.52 -2.91
CA ASN A 29 6.47 23.70 -2.54
C ASN A 29 5.55 22.83 -3.42
N GLN A 30 5.83 22.71 -4.72
CA GLN A 30 5.09 21.81 -5.61
C GLN A 30 5.16 20.34 -5.16
N LEU A 31 6.37 19.86 -4.79
CA LEU A 31 6.52 18.49 -4.28
C LEU A 31 5.83 18.29 -2.94
N LYS A 32 5.87 19.27 -2.04
CA LYS A 32 5.12 19.23 -0.77
C LYS A 32 3.62 19.13 -1.01
N ASP A 33 3.08 19.89 -1.94
CA ASP A 33 1.66 19.84 -2.30
C ASP A 33 1.25 18.48 -2.90
N LEU A 34 2.09 17.91 -3.77
CA LEU A 34 1.85 16.59 -4.35
C LEU A 34 1.91 15.50 -3.29
N LEU A 35 2.90 15.56 -2.39
CA LEU A 35 3.03 14.64 -1.27
C LEU A 35 1.83 14.77 -0.30
N ALA A 36 1.43 15.99 0.03
CA ALA A 36 0.26 16.24 0.88
C ALA A 36 -1.05 15.68 0.30
N LYS A 37 -1.13 15.45 -1.01
CA LYS A 37 -2.28 14.88 -1.72
C LYS A 37 -2.13 13.39 -2.04
N ASN A 38 -1.06 12.73 -1.64
CA ASN A 38 -0.68 11.35 -2.00
C ASN A 38 -0.65 11.13 -3.54
N GLU A 39 -0.27 12.16 -4.31
CA GLU A 39 -0.15 12.11 -5.77
C GLU A 39 1.21 11.52 -6.18
N TYR A 40 1.49 10.29 -5.77
CA TYR A 40 2.80 9.65 -5.86
C TYR A 40 3.40 9.62 -7.27
N PHE A 41 2.59 9.37 -8.29
CA PHE A 41 3.06 9.32 -9.69
C PHE A 41 3.50 10.70 -10.18
N LYS A 42 2.76 11.74 -9.83
CA LYS A 42 3.12 13.13 -10.17
C LYS A 42 4.31 13.60 -9.34
N LEU A 43 4.39 13.16 -8.08
CA LEU A 43 5.51 13.43 -7.18
C LEU A 43 6.81 12.88 -7.77
N ASP A 44 6.84 11.61 -8.17
CA ASP A 44 8.01 10.97 -8.79
C ASP A 44 8.41 11.64 -10.10
N ALA A 45 7.43 11.90 -10.98
CA ALA A 45 7.68 12.57 -12.26
C ALA A 45 8.26 13.99 -12.05
N ARG A 46 7.69 14.78 -11.13
CA ARG A 46 8.16 16.14 -10.83
C ARG A 46 9.52 16.13 -10.14
N TYR A 47 9.75 15.18 -9.22
CA TYR A 47 11.05 15.00 -8.58
C TYR A 47 12.16 14.73 -9.61
N LYS A 48 11.96 13.81 -10.54
CA LYS A 48 12.93 13.48 -11.61
C LYS A 48 13.29 14.68 -12.48
N GLN A 49 12.32 15.59 -12.72
CA GLN A 49 12.55 16.80 -13.52
C GLN A 49 13.34 17.88 -12.76
N SER A 50 13.35 17.86 -11.43
CA SER A 50 13.92 18.93 -10.59
C SER A 50 14.88 18.42 -9.51
N ALA A 51 15.34 17.16 -9.59
CA ALA A 51 16.23 16.59 -8.57
C ALA A 51 17.53 17.38 -8.38
N ASP A 52 17.97 18.03 -9.45
CA ASP A 52 19.17 18.89 -9.43
C ASP A 52 18.94 20.26 -8.77
N ASP A 53 17.70 20.65 -8.52
CA ASP A 53 17.31 21.93 -7.91
C ASP A 53 17.22 21.89 -6.38
N PHE A 54 17.58 20.76 -5.73
CA PHE A 54 17.42 20.57 -4.29
C PHE A 54 18.76 20.45 -3.57
N ASP A 55 18.79 20.96 -2.33
CA ASP A 55 19.83 20.57 -1.38
C ASP A 55 19.68 19.08 -1.01
N GLU A 56 20.70 18.55 -0.34
CA GLU A 56 20.73 17.15 0.02
C GLU A 56 19.56 16.75 0.95
N SER A 57 19.17 17.65 1.87
CA SER A 57 18.09 17.39 2.81
C SER A 57 16.74 17.22 2.10
N ASN A 58 16.36 18.15 1.21
CA ASN A 58 15.11 18.03 0.44
C ASN A 58 15.17 16.85 -0.55
N ARG A 59 16.32 16.61 -1.16
CA ARG A 59 16.51 15.48 -2.06
C ARG A 59 16.25 14.14 -1.36
N LEU A 60 16.86 13.90 -0.20
CA LEU A 60 16.64 12.69 0.61
C LEU A 60 15.21 12.62 1.14
N TYR A 61 14.65 13.76 1.59
CA TYR A 61 13.29 13.82 2.10
C TYR A 61 12.26 13.30 1.07
N PHE A 62 12.21 13.92 -0.11
CA PHE A 62 11.22 13.51 -1.13
C PHE A 62 11.51 12.13 -1.68
N LYS A 63 12.79 11.78 -1.85
CA LYS A 63 13.19 10.47 -2.33
C LYS A 63 12.73 9.35 -1.40
N ALA A 64 12.83 9.52 -0.08
CA ALA A 64 12.35 8.53 0.89
C ALA A 64 10.85 8.22 0.72
N PHE A 65 10.00 9.23 0.51
CA PHE A 65 8.57 9.03 0.26
C PHE A 65 8.31 8.33 -1.08
N ILE A 66 9.02 8.73 -2.12
CA ILE A 66 8.92 8.11 -3.45
C ILE A 66 9.36 6.64 -3.36
N ASP A 67 10.46 6.35 -2.71
CA ASP A 67 10.99 4.99 -2.59
C ASP A 67 10.04 4.07 -1.79
N ASN A 68 9.44 4.58 -0.70
CA ASN A 68 8.43 3.82 0.03
C ASN A 68 7.18 3.55 -0.83
N ALA A 69 6.70 4.56 -1.58
CA ALA A 69 5.52 4.41 -2.43
C ALA A 69 5.75 3.46 -3.61
N PHE A 70 6.97 3.38 -4.14
CA PHE A 70 7.33 2.46 -5.24
C PHE A 70 8.05 1.20 -4.76
N ASN A 71 7.81 0.78 -3.51
CA ASN A 71 8.27 -0.48 -2.89
C ASN A 71 9.81 -0.66 -2.86
N ARG A 72 10.58 0.42 -2.96
CA ARG A 72 12.03 0.45 -2.79
C ARG A 72 12.37 0.66 -1.32
N ASN A 73 12.05 -0.35 -0.50
CA ASN A 73 12.04 -0.22 0.96
C ASN A 73 13.44 -0.03 1.57
N GLU A 74 14.47 -0.69 1.01
CA GLU A 74 15.86 -0.56 1.48
C GLU A 74 16.40 0.85 1.21
N GLU A 75 16.10 1.41 0.03
CA GLU A 75 16.45 2.76 -0.36
C GLU A 75 15.76 3.79 0.52
N CYS A 76 14.47 3.60 0.80
CA CYS A 76 13.73 4.46 1.72
C CYS A 76 14.36 4.49 3.12
N VAL A 77 14.71 3.33 3.68
CA VAL A 77 15.37 3.24 4.99
C VAL A 77 16.71 3.97 4.98
N LYS A 78 17.53 3.75 3.94
CA LYS A 78 18.84 4.40 3.77
C LYS A 78 18.71 5.92 3.67
N ASP A 79 17.73 6.41 2.91
CA ASP A 79 17.53 7.86 2.72
C ASP A 79 17.07 8.52 4.03
N VAL A 80 16.17 7.88 4.79
CA VAL A 80 15.76 8.36 6.10
C VAL A 80 16.93 8.38 7.09
N ASP A 81 17.73 7.32 7.15
CA ASP A 81 18.91 7.28 8.03
C ASP A 81 19.94 8.33 7.63
N SER A 82 20.20 8.50 6.32
CA SER A 82 21.10 9.53 5.81
C SER A 82 20.60 10.93 6.19
N LEU A 83 19.30 11.20 6.05
CA LEU A 83 18.69 12.46 6.39
C LEU A 83 18.84 12.79 7.89
N PHE A 84 18.61 11.82 8.78
CA PHE A 84 18.80 12.03 10.22
C PHE A 84 20.27 12.19 10.64
N ASN A 85 21.22 11.75 9.83
CA ASN A 85 22.66 11.89 10.07
C ASN A 85 23.24 13.19 9.49
N LEU A 86 22.49 13.96 8.71
CA LEU A 86 22.96 15.27 8.24
C LEU A 86 23.07 16.25 9.41
N ALA A 87 24.24 16.86 9.56
CA ALA A 87 24.51 17.82 10.65
C ALA A 87 23.59 19.05 10.65
N ASN A 88 23.05 19.40 9.49
CA ASN A 88 22.16 20.54 9.26
C ASN A 88 20.69 20.17 9.08
N PHE A 89 20.30 18.91 9.34
CA PHE A 89 18.90 18.53 9.25
C PHE A 89 18.09 19.09 10.41
N ILE A 90 17.38 20.17 10.13
CA ILE A 90 16.45 20.80 11.06
C ILE A 90 15.04 20.67 10.51
N ALA A 91 14.18 19.96 11.24
CA ALA A 91 12.80 19.76 10.88
C ALA A 91 11.89 19.76 12.12
N PRO A 92 10.61 20.15 11.97
CA PRO A 92 9.60 20.00 13.04
C PRO A 92 9.47 18.54 13.48
N ASP A 93 9.13 18.33 14.74
CA ASP A 93 8.99 16.98 15.31
C ASP A 93 7.87 16.16 14.63
N SER A 94 6.83 16.82 14.12
CA SER A 94 5.82 16.16 13.28
C SER A 94 6.40 15.58 11.98
N VAL A 95 7.34 16.28 11.35
CA VAL A 95 8.04 15.79 10.14
C VAL A 95 8.96 14.62 10.49
N LYS A 96 9.70 14.73 11.60
CA LYS A 96 10.56 13.64 12.09
C LYS A 96 9.75 12.40 12.43
N ALA A 97 8.59 12.55 13.06
CA ALA A 97 7.65 11.46 13.33
C ALA A 97 7.19 10.79 12.03
N THR A 98 6.80 11.58 11.02
CA THR A 98 6.38 11.07 9.72
C THR A 98 7.49 10.28 9.03
N LEU A 99 8.73 10.77 9.05
CA LEU A 99 9.87 10.03 8.49
C LEU A 99 10.16 8.73 9.24
N LYS A 100 10.03 8.72 10.56
CA LYS A 100 10.17 7.49 11.36
C LYS A 100 9.02 6.51 11.09
N ARG A 101 7.79 6.99 10.86
CA ARG A 101 6.66 6.14 10.44
C ARG A 101 6.94 5.50 9.08
N LEU A 102 7.41 6.29 8.11
CA LEU A 102 7.79 5.83 6.78
C LEU A 102 8.89 4.75 6.83
N GLN A 103 9.89 4.96 7.68
CA GLN A 103 10.95 3.98 7.93
C GLN A 103 10.41 2.70 8.56
N GLY A 104 9.51 2.83 9.54
CA GLY A 104 8.82 1.72 10.19
C GLY A 104 7.98 0.90 9.21
N ASP A 105 7.27 1.55 8.29
CA ASP A 105 6.52 0.89 7.21
C ASP A 105 7.43 0.10 6.28
N SER A 106 8.57 0.67 5.88
CA SER A 106 9.54 -0.01 5.02
C SER A 106 10.14 -1.23 5.72
N TYR A 107 10.43 -1.15 7.03
CA TYR A 107 10.83 -2.31 7.81
C TYR A 107 9.72 -3.37 7.90
N PHE A 108 8.46 -2.95 8.06
CA PHE A 108 7.33 -3.89 8.14
C PHE A 108 7.09 -4.61 6.80
N LYS A 109 7.15 -3.89 5.68
CA LYS A 109 7.07 -4.45 4.31
C LYS A 109 8.17 -5.48 4.02
N THR A 110 9.31 -5.36 4.69
CA THR A 110 10.45 -6.30 4.58
C THR A 110 10.53 -7.29 5.75
N PHE A 111 9.44 -7.41 6.54
CA PHE A 111 9.30 -8.35 7.65
C PHE A 111 10.33 -8.18 8.77
N GLN A 112 10.92 -6.99 8.90
CA GLN A 112 11.85 -6.61 9.96
C GLN A 112 11.08 -6.06 11.17
N TYR A 113 10.21 -6.87 11.76
CA TYR A 113 9.20 -6.47 12.74
C TYR A 113 9.76 -5.74 13.96
N LEU A 114 10.91 -6.21 14.51
CA LEU A 114 11.57 -5.55 15.63
C LEU A 114 12.00 -4.13 15.30
N ARG A 115 12.59 -3.91 14.11
CA ARG A 115 13.00 -2.58 13.66
C ARG A 115 11.80 -1.66 13.43
N ALA A 116 10.72 -2.20 12.87
CA ALA A 116 9.47 -1.47 12.72
C ALA A 116 8.91 -1.01 14.08
N ALA A 117 8.86 -1.92 15.08
CA ALA A 117 8.44 -1.58 16.46
C ALA A 117 9.36 -0.54 17.13
N GLN A 118 10.65 -0.57 16.85
CA GLN A 118 11.59 0.45 17.35
C GLN A 118 11.29 1.84 16.77
N CYS A 119 10.89 1.94 15.50
CA CYS A 119 10.45 3.21 14.90
C CYS A 119 9.23 3.77 15.63
N ASP A 120 8.20 2.95 15.88
CA ASP A 120 7.00 3.36 16.62
C ASP A 120 7.34 3.80 18.03
N SER A 121 8.21 3.06 18.71
CA SER A 121 8.67 3.42 20.07
C SER A 121 9.39 4.79 20.08
N VAL A 122 10.21 5.06 19.05
CA VAL A 122 10.87 6.38 18.92
C VAL A 122 9.84 7.49 18.73
N ILE A 123 8.81 7.26 17.89
CA ILE A 123 7.76 8.26 17.65
C ILE A 123 7.01 8.54 18.96
N LEU A 124 6.55 7.51 19.65
CA LEU A 124 5.77 7.65 20.88
C LEU A 124 6.56 8.29 22.03
N ASN A 125 7.86 8.00 22.13
CA ASN A 125 8.71 8.54 23.21
C ASN A 125 9.20 9.97 22.92
N LYS A 126 9.55 10.29 21.67
CA LYS A 126 10.20 11.58 21.34
C LYS A 126 9.27 12.58 20.69
N TYR A 127 8.30 12.14 19.87
CA TYR A 127 7.54 13.02 18.96
C TYR A 127 6.03 13.01 19.20
N LYS A 128 5.54 12.25 20.20
CA LYS A 128 4.12 12.11 20.52
C LYS A 128 3.40 13.45 20.67
N HIS A 129 4.06 14.43 21.31
CA HIS A 129 3.49 15.76 21.56
C HIS A 129 3.17 16.57 20.29
N ALA A 130 3.78 16.22 19.14
CA ALA A 130 3.58 16.87 17.86
C ALA A 130 2.50 16.18 16.99
N LEU A 131 1.81 15.15 17.51
CA LEU A 131 0.86 14.32 16.77
C LEU A 131 -0.57 14.47 17.32
N ARG A 132 -1.55 14.29 16.45
CA ARG A 132 -2.96 14.19 16.85
C ARG A 132 -3.22 12.86 17.54
N LYS A 133 -4.30 12.84 18.36
CA LYS A 133 -4.67 11.65 19.14
C LYS A 133 -4.94 10.43 18.26
N ASP A 134 -5.67 10.60 17.17
CA ASP A 134 -5.97 9.51 16.23
C ASP A 134 -4.70 8.86 15.67
N VAL A 135 -3.70 9.66 15.27
CA VAL A 135 -2.40 9.16 14.79
C VAL A 135 -1.63 8.44 15.90
N ILE A 136 -1.71 8.93 17.14
CA ILE A 136 -1.07 8.26 18.30
C ILE A 136 -1.74 6.91 18.57
N ASP A 137 -3.06 6.83 18.48
CA ASP A 137 -3.83 5.61 18.69
C ASP A 137 -3.47 4.56 17.61
N ASP A 138 -3.35 4.97 16.34
CA ASP A 138 -2.88 4.11 15.23
C ASP A 138 -1.47 3.57 15.50
N ILE A 139 -0.51 4.44 15.87
CA ILE A 139 0.87 4.02 16.13
C ILE A 139 0.96 3.07 17.34
N ASN A 140 0.15 3.30 18.38
CA ASN A 140 0.08 2.34 19.51
C ASN A 140 -0.42 0.97 19.06
N ASN A 141 -1.42 0.93 18.16
CA ASN A 141 -1.94 -0.30 17.60
C ASN A 141 -0.89 -1.02 16.74
N ASP A 142 -0.21 -0.27 15.85
CA ASP A 142 0.91 -0.78 15.05
C ASP A 142 2.02 -1.36 15.94
N LEU A 143 2.36 -0.68 17.03
CA LEU A 143 3.37 -1.14 17.99
C LEU A 143 2.97 -2.45 18.66
N VAL A 144 1.69 -2.66 19.00
CA VAL A 144 1.18 -3.93 19.56
C VAL A 144 1.39 -5.05 18.53
N ILE A 145 1.00 -4.85 17.26
CA ILE A 145 1.16 -5.83 16.19
C ILE A 145 2.64 -6.16 15.98
N ARG A 146 3.48 -5.14 15.80
CA ARG A 146 4.91 -5.26 15.50
C ARG A 146 5.68 -5.92 16.65
N ASN A 147 5.34 -5.61 17.90
CA ASN A 147 5.89 -6.28 19.08
C ASN A 147 5.44 -7.73 19.20
N GLY A 148 4.20 -8.05 18.84
CA GLY A 148 3.71 -9.42 18.77
C GLY A 148 4.51 -10.27 17.78
N LEU A 149 4.98 -9.67 16.71
CA LEU A 149 5.73 -10.32 15.64
C LEU A 149 7.26 -10.28 15.83
N LYS A 150 7.80 -9.52 16.79
CA LYS A 150 9.26 -9.26 16.91
C LYS A 150 10.17 -10.48 16.95
N ASN A 151 9.64 -11.60 17.45
CA ASN A 151 10.36 -12.88 17.56
C ASN A 151 9.98 -13.87 16.45
N ILE A 152 9.11 -13.45 15.50
CA ILE A 152 8.75 -14.27 14.35
C ILE A 152 9.81 -14.02 13.26
N PRO A 153 10.40 -15.10 12.70
CA PRO A 153 11.30 -14.93 11.56
C PRO A 153 10.60 -14.23 10.40
N ALA A 154 11.37 -13.51 9.60
CA ALA A 154 10.86 -12.87 8.39
C ALA A 154 10.11 -13.87 7.50
N GLN A 155 9.01 -13.42 6.89
CA GLN A 155 8.34 -14.21 5.86
C GLN A 155 9.29 -14.46 4.71
N GLN A 156 9.27 -15.69 4.17
CA GLN A 156 10.14 -16.12 3.07
C GLN A 156 9.30 -16.83 2.01
N THR A 157 9.46 -16.44 0.77
CA THR A 157 8.77 -17.04 -0.37
C THR A 157 9.76 -17.73 -1.29
N TYR A 158 9.50 -19.00 -1.60
CA TYR A 158 10.35 -19.85 -2.42
C TYR A 158 9.62 -20.24 -3.71
N ILE A 159 9.97 -19.57 -4.81
CA ILE A 159 9.50 -19.86 -6.17
C ILE A 159 10.64 -20.59 -6.88
N LYS A 160 10.43 -21.86 -7.25
CA LYS A 160 11.46 -22.70 -7.89
C LYS A 160 11.31 -22.83 -9.41
N ALA A 161 10.11 -22.59 -9.90
CA ALA A 161 9.76 -22.65 -11.32
C ALA A 161 8.54 -21.77 -11.59
N ASN A 162 8.23 -21.55 -12.87
CA ASN A 162 6.94 -20.95 -13.23
C ASN A 162 5.83 -21.82 -12.67
N THR A 163 4.95 -21.23 -11.88
CA THR A 163 3.87 -21.96 -11.20
C THR A 163 2.53 -21.53 -11.78
N THR A 164 1.66 -22.49 -12.10
CA THR A 164 0.28 -22.25 -12.51
C THR A 164 -0.65 -22.86 -11.50
N ILE A 165 -1.63 -22.05 -11.04
CA ILE A 165 -2.63 -22.41 -10.05
C ILE A 165 -4.01 -22.20 -10.69
N SER A 166 -4.94 -23.14 -10.50
CA SER A 166 -6.34 -22.92 -10.88
C SER A 166 -7.02 -22.06 -9.83
N TRP A 167 -7.85 -21.12 -10.28
CA TRP A 167 -8.69 -20.31 -9.41
C TRP A 167 -10.14 -20.31 -9.89
N HIS A 168 -11.06 -19.96 -9.02
CA HIS A 168 -12.48 -19.81 -9.35
C HIS A 168 -13.07 -18.58 -8.66
N ARG A 169 -14.32 -18.28 -8.95
CA ARG A 169 -15.04 -17.21 -8.25
C ARG A 169 -15.91 -17.80 -7.16
N ASP A 170 -15.88 -17.15 -6.00
CA ASP A 170 -16.80 -17.43 -4.91
C ASP A 170 -18.24 -16.91 -5.22
N ALA A 171 -19.15 -17.10 -4.27
CA ALA A 171 -20.55 -16.70 -4.39
C ALA A 171 -20.76 -15.17 -4.51
N VAL A 172 -19.76 -14.36 -4.16
CA VAL A 172 -19.81 -12.89 -4.25
C VAL A 172 -18.94 -12.33 -5.38
N GLY A 173 -18.33 -13.22 -6.19
CA GLY A 173 -17.55 -12.87 -7.37
C GLY A 173 -16.07 -12.58 -7.11
N LEU A 174 -15.55 -12.88 -5.92
CA LEU A 174 -14.13 -12.74 -5.59
C LEU A 174 -13.32 -13.92 -6.12
N ILE A 175 -12.02 -13.69 -6.30
CA ILE A 175 -11.09 -14.73 -6.74
C ILE A 175 -10.71 -15.60 -5.53
N GLU A 176 -11.04 -16.89 -5.61
CA GLU A 176 -10.58 -17.94 -4.68
C GLU A 176 -9.61 -18.89 -5.36
N PHE A 177 -8.57 -19.28 -4.65
CA PHE A 177 -7.55 -20.21 -5.12
C PHE A 177 -7.11 -21.16 -4.00
N PRO A 178 -6.66 -22.38 -4.33
CA PRO A 178 -6.29 -23.38 -3.35
C PRO A 178 -5.00 -23.01 -2.63
N VAL A 179 -5.03 -23.10 -1.30
CA VAL A 179 -3.87 -22.99 -0.41
C VAL A 179 -3.78 -24.26 0.43
N LYS A 180 -2.56 -24.67 0.75
CA LYS A 180 -2.30 -25.87 1.57
C LYS A 180 -1.47 -25.52 2.78
N ALA A 181 -1.92 -25.92 3.95
CA ALA A 181 -1.18 -25.86 5.20
C ALA A 181 -1.41 -27.14 6.01
N ASN A 182 -0.36 -27.69 6.63
CA ASN A 182 -0.45 -28.88 7.49
C ASN A 182 -1.28 -30.03 6.91
N ALA A 183 -1.03 -30.35 5.61
CA ALA A 183 -1.73 -31.36 4.84
C ALA A 183 -3.24 -31.07 4.58
N GLN A 184 -3.76 -29.91 4.97
CA GLN A 184 -5.12 -29.46 4.66
C GLN A 184 -5.12 -28.61 3.42
N ASN A 185 -6.02 -28.88 2.47
CA ASN A 185 -6.29 -28.02 1.32
C ASN A 185 -7.55 -27.21 1.61
N VAL A 186 -7.51 -25.92 1.35
CA VAL A 186 -8.64 -24.99 1.54
C VAL A 186 -8.55 -23.92 0.46
N ASP A 187 -9.66 -23.28 0.12
CA ASP A 187 -9.67 -22.14 -0.78
C ASP A 187 -9.53 -20.85 0.05
N ALA A 188 -8.81 -19.89 -0.53
CA ALA A 188 -8.57 -18.59 0.08
C ALA A 188 -8.81 -17.47 -0.93
N ILE A 189 -9.36 -16.37 -0.47
CA ILE A 189 -9.60 -15.17 -1.27
C ILE A 189 -8.27 -14.47 -1.58
N PHE A 190 -8.09 -14.09 -2.83
CA PHE A 190 -6.96 -13.26 -3.29
C PHE A 190 -7.33 -11.78 -3.13
N ASP A 191 -6.80 -11.12 -2.11
CA ASP A 191 -7.16 -9.75 -1.75
C ASP A 191 -5.93 -8.84 -1.66
N THR A 192 -5.74 -8.03 -2.69
CA THR A 192 -4.60 -7.10 -2.78
C THR A 192 -4.68 -5.95 -1.77
N ARG A 193 -5.85 -5.69 -1.17
CA ARG A 193 -6.03 -4.60 -0.21
C ARG A 193 -6.22 -5.07 1.23
N ALA A 194 -6.12 -6.35 1.49
CA ALA A 194 -5.96 -6.86 2.85
C ALA A 194 -4.51 -6.61 3.31
N ASN A 195 -4.30 -5.63 4.15
CA ASN A 195 -2.96 -5.23 4.65
C ASN A 195 -2.29 -6.31 5.49
N ILE A 196 -3.09 -7.21 6.06
CA ILE A 196 -2.68 -8.42 6.77
C ILE A 196 -3.58 -9.55 6.28
N SER A 197 -3.00 -10.72 6.00
CA SER A 197 -3.78 -11.91 5.70
C SER A 197 -4.72 -12.22 6.87
N THR A 198 -5.96 -12.59 6.56
CA THR A 198 -7.02 -12.78 7.56
C THR A 198 -7.49 -14.22 7.57
N ILE A 199 -7.78 -14.75 8.75
CA ILE A 199 -8.30 -16.11 8.92
C ILE A 199 -9.34 -16.14 10.04
N SER A 200 -10.41 -16.94 9.86
CA SER A 200 -11.37 -17.19 10.91
C SER A 200 -10.77 -18.08 12.02
N GLN A 201 -11.26 -17.94 13.25
CA GLN A 201 -10.80 -18.76 14.38
C GLN A 201 -10.94 -20.25 14.11
N THR A 202 -12.04 -20.67 13.47
CA THR A 202 -12.28 -22.07 13.11
C THR A 202 -11.22 -22.57 12.12
N TYR A 203 -10.89 -21.78 11.08
CA TYR A 203 -9.89 -22.17 10.10
C TYR A 203 -8.46 -22.04 10.60
N ALA A 204 -8.17 -21.11 11.50
CA ALA A 204 -6.86 -21.04 12.17
C ALA A 204 -6.55 -22.33 12.93
N LYS A 205 -7.54 -22.89 13.66
CA LYS A 205 -7.42 -24.20 14.31
C LYS A 205 -7.29 -25.34 13.30
N LYS A 206 -8.14 -25.35 12.25
CA LYS A 206 -8.14 -26.38 11.20
C LYS A 206 -6.79 -26.47 10.51
N LEU A 207 -6.16 -25.33 10.21
CA LEU A 207 -4.86 -25.27 9.56
C LEU A 207 -3.68 -25.36 10.54
N GLY A 208 -3.94 -25.45 11.85
CA GLY A 208 -2.93 -25.59 12.88
C GLY A 208 -2.00 -24.40 13.01
N LEU A 209 -2.54 -23.18 12.88
CA LEU A 209 -1.75 -21.98 13.08
C LEU A 209 -1.27 -21.88 14.53
N ARG A 210 -0.04 -21.44 14.72
CA ARG A 210 0.49 -21.09 16.04
C ARG A 210 -0.10 -19.74 16.46
N ILE A 211 -1.03 -19.77 17.41
CA ILE A 211 -1.68 -18.57 17.93
C ILE A 211 -0.71 -17.83 18.85
N LEU A 212 -0.61 -16.51 18.66
CA LEU A 212 0.21 -15.62 19.48
C LEU A 212 -0.64 -15.05 20.62
N ASP A 213 -0.01 -14.84 21.79
CA ASP A 213 -0.66 -14.16 22.92
C ASP A 213 -0.66 -12.64 22.72
N VAL A 214 -1.36 -12.21 21.66
CA VAL A 214 -1.49 -10.80 21.26
C VAL A 214 -2.90 -10.55 20.76
N THR A 215 -3.52 -9.50 21.28
CA THR A 215 -4.78 -8.96 20.76
C THR A 215 -4.65 -7.46 20.52
N TYR A 216 -5.28 -6.97 19.46
CA TYR A 216 -5.29 -5.57 19.11
C TYR A 216 -6.65 -5.13 18.57
N ASN A 217 -6.86 -3.84 18.42
CA ASN A 217 -8.09 -3.29 17.86
C ASN A 217 -7.97 -3.23 16.36
N GLU A 218 -8.97 -3.73 15.67
CA GLU A 218 -9.11 -3.66 14.22
C GLU A 218 -10.40 -2.94 13.86
N GLY A 219 -10.35 -2.16 12.78
CA GLY A 219 -11.50 -1.48 12.22
C GLY A 219 -11.88 -2.11 10.89
N SER A 220 -13.14 -2.42 10.70
CA SER A 220 -13.63 -2.84 9.40
C SER A 220 -13.60 -1.68 8.40
N GLY A 221 -12.84 -1.82 7.32
CA GLY A 221 -12.79 -0.84 6.24
C GLY A 221 -14.16 -0.57 5.60
N ALA A 222 -15.00 -1.58 5.44
CA ALA A 222 -16.31 -1.45 4.81
C ALA A 222 -17.37 -0.85 5.74
N THR A 223 -17.36 -1.18 7.02
CA THR A 223 -18.42 -0.83 7.97
C THR A 223 -18.00 0.17 9.05
N GLY A 224 -16.70 0.35 9.29
CA GLY A 224 -16.17 1.18 10.37
C GLY A 224 -16.38 0.59 11.78
N VAL A 225 -16.81 -0.67 11.89
CA VAL A 225 -17.01 -1.34 13.17
C VAL A 225 -15.65 -1.69 13.76
N GLN A 226 -15.42 -1.32 15.03
CA GLN A 226 -14.22 -1.68 15.78
C GLN A 226 -14.44 -3.02 16.49
N PHE A 227 -13.45 -3.90 16.41
CA PHE A 227 -13.48 -5.19 17.11
C PHE A 227 -12.06 -5.60 17.53
N LYS A 228 -11.98 -6.53 18.48
CA LYS A 228 -10.71 -7.11 18.88
C LYS A 228 -10.39 -8.33 18.02
N THR A 229 -9.15 -8.42 17.57
CA THR A 229 -8.64 -9.55 16.80
C THR A 229 -7.37 -10.09 17.44
N GLY A 230 -7.09 -11.37 17.24
CA GLY A 230 -5.86 -12.03 17.63
C GLY A 230 -4.88 -12.12 16.48
N MET A 231 -3.75 -12.77 16.72
CA MET A 231 -2.72 -13.03 15.73
C MET A 231 -2.34 -14.51 15.73
N GLY A 232 -1.99 -15.03 14.56
CA GLY A 232 -1.49 -16.38 14.39
C GLY A 232 -0.46 -16.46 13.27
N VAL A 233 0.37 -17.49 13.31
CA VAL A 233 1.42 -17.72 12.30
C VAL A 233 1.25 -19.11 11.71
N ALA A 234 1.18 -19.18 10.38
CA ALA A 234 1.35 -20.42 9.64
C ALA A 234 2.84 -20.60 9.36
N ASP A 235 3.45 -21.68 9.87
CA ASP A 235 4.87 -21.95 9.66
C ASP A 235 5.19 -22.21 8.18
N SER A 236 4.20 -22.75 7.44
CA SER A 236 4.28 -22.93 5.99
C SER A 236 2.91 -22.89 5.34
N LEU A 237 2.84 -22.19 4.19
CA LEU A 237 1.72 -22.21 3.25
C LEU A 237 2.24 -22.59 1.86
N TYR A 238 1.45 -23.34 1.11
CA TYR A 238 1.75 -23.69 -0.26
C TYR A 238 0.67 -23.14 -1.20
N PHE A 239 1.12 -22.55 -2.28
CA PHE A 239 0.31 -22.09 -3.43
C PHE A 239 0.79 -22.84 -4.67
N GLY A 240 0.17 -23.96 -5.02
CA GLY A 240 0.79 -24.91 -5.93
C GLY A 240 2.16 -25.37 -5.39
N ASP A 241 3.22 -25.13 -6.17
CA ASP A 241 4.60 -25.48 -5.78
C ASP A 241 5.35 -24.35 -5.05
N ILE A 242 4.71 -23.20 -4.85
CA ILE A 242 5.30 -22.08 -4.13
C ILE A 242 5.14 -22.31 -2.62
N LEU A 243 6.27 -22.29 -1.92
CA LEU A 243 6.31 -22.35 -0.45
C LEU A 243 6.49 -20.95 0.12
N VAL A 244 5.59 -20.56 1.03
CA VAL A 244 5.74 -19.34 1.84
C VAL A 244 5.83 -19.74 3.31
N ARG A 245 6.90 -19.31 3.98
CA ARG A 245 7.14 -19.58 5.41
C ARG A 245 6.83 -18.36 6.27
N ASN A 246 6.47 -18.63 7.54
CA ASN A 246 6.24 -17.63 8.58
C ASN A 246 5.17 -16.61 8.20
N VAL A 247 4.08 -17.07 7.60
CA VAL A 247 2.96 -16.20 7.20
C VAL A 247 2.15 -15.85 8.45
N PHE A 248 2.10 -14.56 8.78
CA PHE A 248 1.25 -14.12 9.89
C PHE A 248 -0.15 -13.74 9.38
N PHE A 249 -1.13 -13.99 10.24
CA PHE A 249 -2.53 -13.72 10.02
C PHE A 249 -3.10 -12.93 11.18
N GLN A 250 -4.03 -12.04 10.90
CA GLN A 250 -5.01 -11.66 11.90
C GLN A 250 -6.06 -12.78 12.03
N VAL A 251 -6.34 -13.17 13.27
CA VAL A 251 -7.28 -14.25 13.58
C VAL A 251 -8.56 -13.63 14.12
N MET A 252 -9.59 -13.61 13.28
CA MET A 252 -10.85 -12.96 13.58
C MET A 252 -11.90 -13.96 14.09
N PRO A 253 -12.80 -13.55 15.00
CA PRO A 253 -14.00 -14.33 15.30
C PRO A 253 -14.79 -14.65 14.03
N ASP A 254 -15.31 -15.89 13.92
CA ASP A 254 -16.07 -16.32 12.74
C ASP A 254 -17.28 -15.39 12.47
N SER A 255 -17.91 -14.87 13.51
CA SER A 255 -19.05 -13.94 13.41
C SER A 255 -18.71 -12.60 12.73
N ILE A 256 -17.47 -12.12 12.85
CA ILE A 256 -17.00 -10.89 12.19
C ILE A 256 -16.81 -11.10 10.68
N LEU A 257 -16.48 -12.32 10.30
CA LEU A 257 -16.25 -12.71 8.92
C LEU A 257 -17.52 -13.29 8.24
N TYR A 258 -18.68 -13.24 8.92
CA TYR A 258 -19.97 -13.71 8.40
C TYR A 258 -20.79 -12.56 7.84
N ILE A 259 -21.11 -12.60 6.55
CA ILE A 259 -21.94 -11.62 5.85
C ILE A 259 -23.39 -12.10 5.86
N ALA A 260 -24.12 -11.78 6.91
CA ALA A 260 -25.44 -12.32 7.21
C ALA A 260 -26.50 -12.15 6.08
N PRO A 261 -26.60 -10.99 5.38
CA PRO A 261 -27.63 -10.80 4.35
C PRO A 261 -27.55 -11.79 3.17
N ILE A 262 -26.34 -12.29 2.88
CA ILE A 262 -26.09 -13.24 1.79
C ILE A 262 -25.67 -14.62 2.31
N LYS A 263 -25.69 -14.82 3.63
CA LYS A 263 -25.30 -16.06 4.30
C LYS A 263 -23.91 -16.57 3.88
N PHE A 264 -22.95 -15.64 3.72
CA PHE A 264 -21.61 -15.94 3.21
C PHE A 264 -20.57 -15.84 4.33
N GLN A 265 -19.71 -16.85 4.45
CA GLN A 265 -18.64 -16.93 5.43
C GLN A 265 -17.29 -16.72 4.74
N LEU A 266 -16.61 -15.65 5.09
CA LEU A 266 -15.19 -15.44 4.74
C LEU A 266 -14.35 -16.29 5.70
N ASN A 267 -13.55 -17.21 5.14
CA ASN A 267 -12.75 -18.11 5.98
C ASN A 267 -11.28 -17.72 6.00
N ILE A 268 -10.69 -17.50 4.82
CA ILE A 268 -9.28 -17.16 4.64
C ILE A 268 -9.16 -16.10 3.56
N ILE A 269 -8.40 -15.08 3.86
CA ILE A 269 -8.02 -14.02 2.93
C ILE A 269 -6.50 -13.95 2.89
N ILE A 270 -5.92 -14.17 1.73
CA ILE A 270 -4.50 -13.95 1.50
C ILE A 270 -4.31 -12.49 1.09
N GLY A 271 -3.61 -11.77 1.94
CA GLY A 271 -3.43 -10.33 1.81
C GLY A 271 -2.13 -9.93 1.08
N PHE A 272 -1.99 -8.63 0.92
CA PHE A 272 -0.91 -7.98 0.19
C PHE A 272 0.49 -8.46 0.57
N PRO A 273 0.87 -8.63 1.87
CA PRO A 273 2.22 -9.06 2.23
C PRO A 273 2.64 -10.41 1.64
N VAL A 274 1.69 -11.32 1.45
CA VAL A 274 1.94 -12.62 0.81
C VAL A 274 1.94 -12.47 -0.71
N ILE A 275 0.95 -11.76 -1.24
CA ILE A 275 0.77 -11.54 -2.69
C ILE A 275 1.98 -10.82 -3.28
N ALA A 276 2.45 -9.75 -2.65
CA ALA A 276 3.59 -8.97 -3.13
C ALA A 276 4.90 -9.77 -3.20
N GLN A 277 5.06 -10.77 -2.33
CA GLN A 277 6.22 -11.66 -2.36
C GLN A 277 6.24 -12.64 -3.55
N MET A 278 5.13 -12.78 -4.26
CA MET A 278 5.08 -13.49 -5.54
C MET A 278 5.77 -12.69 -6.66
N GLN A 279 6.06 -11.41 -6.44
CA GLN A 279 6.73 -10.45 -7.32
C GLN A 279 5.94 -10.12 -8.58
N GLU A 280 5.41 -11.12 -9.30
CA GLU A 280 4.54 -10.95 -10.46
C GLU A 280 3.47 -12.04 -10.46
N VAL A 281 2.23 -11.63 -10.72
CA VAL A 281 1.08 -12.54 -10.80
C VAL A 281 0.27 -12.22 -12.05
N HIS A 282 0.03 -13.22 -12.87
CA HIS A 282 -0.87 -13.16 -14.02
C HIS A 282 -2.16 -13.88 -13.68
N ILE A 283 -3.29 -13.20 -13.81
CA ILE A 283 -4.61 -13.79 -13.60
C ILE A 283 -5.35 -13.78 -14.94
N PHE A 284 -5.64 -14.98 -15.44
CA PHE A 284 -6.36 -15.19 -16.69
C PHE A 284 -7.84 -15.43 -16.44
N LYS A 285 -8.69 -14.88 -17.29
CA LYS A 285 -10.15 -15.01 -17.20
C LYS A 285 -10.64 -16.45 -17.28
N ASP A 286 -9.84 -17.36 -17.83
CA ASP A 286 -10.15 -18.79 -17.96
C ASP A 286 -9.96 -19.61 -16.67
N GLY A 287 -9.66 -18.95 -15.54
CA GLY A 287 -9.49 -19.60 -14.25
C GLY A 287 -8.07 -20.05 -13.94
N LYS A 288 -7.08 -19.52 -14.66
CA LYS A 288 -5.66 -19.77 -14.39
C LYS A 288 -5.00 -18.55 -13.73
N MET A 289 -4.11 -18.80 -12.81
CA MET A 289 -3.19 -17.82 -12.20
C MET A 289 -1.78 -18.33 -12.40
N THR A 290 -0.90 -17.52 -12.99
CA THR A 290 0.50 -17.90 -13.21
C THR A 290 1.43 -16.96 -12.48
N ILE A 291 2.40 -17.52 -11.78
CA ILE A 291 3.48 -16.81 -11.08
C ILE A 291 4.79 -17.19 -11.78
N PRO A 292 5.44 -16.28 -12.51
CA PRO A 292 6.70 -16.56 -13.19
C PRO A 292 7.87 -16.64 -12.19
N LEU A 293 8.85 -17.48 -12.49
CA LEU A 293 10.11 -17.53 -11.74
C LEU A 293 10.89 -16.21 -11.84
N THR A 294 10.84 -15.59 -13.02
CA THR A 294 11.52 -14.31 -13.29
C THR A 294 10.47 -13.28 -13.70
N PRO A 295 10.22 -12.27 -12.86
CA PRO A 295 9.31 -11.20 -13.20
C PRO A 295 9.77 -10.41 -14.42
N ALA A 296 8.83 -9.98 -15.24
CA ALA A 296 9.08 -9.15 -16.39
C ALA A 296 9.43 -7.70 -15.99
N LYS A 297 10.14 -7.00 -16.88
CA LYS A 297 10.34 -5.55 -16.77
C LYS A 297 9.37 -4.82 -17.68
N SER A 298 8.95 -3.63 -17.29
CA SER A 298 8.07 -2.78 -18.08
C SER A 298 8.41 -1.31 -17.87
N ASP A 299 8.15 -0.51 -18.91
CA ASP A 299 8.20 0.96 -18.82
C ASP A 299 6.91 1.56 -18.23
N LEU A 300 5.93 0.72 -17.88
CA LEU A 300 4.72 1.14 -17.21
C LEU A 300 5.02 1.47 -15.74
N HIS A 301 4.71 2.69 -15.32
CA HIS A 301 4.86 3.16 -13.94
C HIS A 301 3.50 3.68 -13.45
N ASN A 302 2.55 2.76 -13.27
CA ASN A 302 1.17 3.10 -12.94
C ASN A 302 0.67 2.46 -11.64
N PHE A 303 1.56 1.81 -10.88
CA PHE A 303 1.27 1.13 -9.64
C PHE A 303 2.16 1.65 -8.51
N ALA A 304 1.58 1.93 -7.36
CA ALA A 304 2.27 2.45 -6.18
C ALA A 304 1.63 1.88 -4.91
N LEU A 305 2.16 2.21 -3.75
CA LEU A 305 1.64 1.84 -2.44
C LEU A 305 1.42 3.08 -1.57
N ASP A 306 0.31 3.10 -0.84
CA ASP A 306 0.10 3.99 0.31
C ASP A 306 0.12 3.12 1.58
N GLY A 307 1.27 3.07 2.27
CA GLY A 307 1.51 2.01 3.25
C GLY A 307 1.52 0.64 2.58
N LEU A 308 0.57 -0.22 2.93
CA LEU A 308 0.34 -1.53 2.28
C LEU A 308 -0.85 -1.51 1.30
N ASP A 309 -1.53 -0.38 1.14
CA ASP A 309 -2.66 -0.24 0.22
C ASP A 309 -2.16 0.01 -1.22
N PRO A 310 -2.47 -0.88 -2.18
CA PRO A 310 -2.14 -0.66 -3.58
C PRO A 310 -2.88 0.53 -4.18
N VAL A 311 -2.17 1.30 -4.98
CA VAL A 311 -2.68 2.50 -5.68
C VAL A 311 -2.40 2.38 -7.17
N LEU A 312 -3.42 2.58 -7.99
CA LEU A 312 -3.34 2.50 -9.44
C LEU A 312 -3.61 3.88 -10.06
N ALA A 313 -2.73 4.29 -10.98
CA ALA A 313 -2.95 5.49 -11.80
C ALA A 313 -3.79 5.15 -13.03
N LEU A 314 -4.97 5.74 -13.14
CA LEU A 314 -5.87 5.60 -14.29
C LEU A 314 -6.23 6.98 -14.84
N LYS A 315 -6.45 7.07 -16.17
CA LYS A 315 -6.97 8.30 -16.75
C LYS A 315 -8.51 8.28 -16.77
N SER A 316 -9.11 9.40 -16.39
CA SER A 316 -10.54 9.66 -16.52
C SER A 316 -10.68 10.96 -17.34
N GLY A 317 -11.06 10.85 -18.62
CA GLY A 317 -10.93 11.94 -19.56
C GLY A 317 -9.47 12.37 -19.75
N ASN A 318 -9.17 13.63 -19.49
CA ASN A 318 -7.81 14.19 -19.58
C ASN A 318 -7.02 14.12 -18.27
N ASP A 319 -7.66 13.70 -17.17
CA ASP A 319 -7.04 13.67 -15.85
C ASP A 319 -6.44 12.29 -15.54
N THR A 320 -5.21 12.26 -15.02
CA THR A 320 -4.67 11.07 -14.37
C THR A 320 -4.99 11.15 -12.89
N LEU A 321 -5.71 10.15 -12.40
CA LEU A 321 -6.25 10.04 -11.04
C LEU A 321 -5.67 8.81 -10.35
N SER A 322 -5.47 8.91 -9.04
CA SER A 322 -4.99 7.81 -8.20
C SER A 322 -6.15 7.12 -7.50
N PHE A 323 -6.27 5.82 -7.67
CA PHE A 323 -7.31 4.98 -7.08
C PHE A 323 -6.70 3.90 -6.20
N HIS A 324 -7.32 3.58 -5.09
CA HIS A 324 -7.04 2.30 -4.44
C HIS A 324 -7.36 1.14 -5.38
N PHE A 325 -6.63 0.06 -5.24
CA PHE A 325 -6.77 -1.11 -6.06
C PHE A 325 -7.01 -2.36 -5.21
N ASP A 326 -8.16 -3.00 -5.39
CA ASP A 326 -8.73 -3.93 -4.43
C ASP A 326 -9.34 -5.15 -5.13
N SER A 327 -8.59 -6.22 -5.22
CA SER A 327 -9.11 -7.48 -5.76
C SER A 327 -10.09 -8.20 -4.82
N GLY A 328 -10.16 -7.79 -3.55
CA GLY A 328 -11.14 -8.24 -2.55
C GLY A 328 -12.47 -7.48 -2.60
N ALA A 329 -12.61 -6.46 -3.46
CA ALA A 329 -13.85 -5.76 -3.68
C ALA A 329 -14.56 -6.26 -4.94
N SER A 330 -15.82 -6.69 -4.83
CA SER A 330 -16.61 -7.15 -5.98
C SER A 330 -16.94 -6.04 -6.98
N SER A 331 -16.96 -4.78 -6.54
CA SER A 331 -17.29 -3.62 -7.38
C SER A 331 -16.47 -2.38 -7.02
N SER A 332 -16.23 -1.57 -8.04
CA SER A 332 -15.56 -0.27 -7.90
C SER A 332 -16.47 0.76 -7.25
N MET A 333 -15.85 1.74 -6.57
CA MET A 333 -16.53 2.82 -5.88
C MET A 333 -15.72 4.10 -5.96
N LEU A 334 -16.37 5.23 -6.23
CA LEU A 334 -15.74 6.54 -6.27
C LEU A 334 -15.95 7.29 -4.96
N TYR A 335 -14.92 8.01 -4.52
CA TYR A 335 -14.89 8.68 -3.23
C TYR A 335 -15.26 10.17 -3.33
N LEU A 336 -15.30 10.85 -2.19
CA LEU A 336 -15.63 12.27 -2.12
C LEU A 336 -14.71 13.14 -3.02
N ALA A 337 -13.43 12.78 -3.16
CA ALA A 337 -12.50 13.50 -4.02
C ALA A 337 -12.96 13.49 -5.49
N TYR A 338 -13.46 12.34 -5.98
CA TYR A 338 -14.05 12.25 -7.31
C TYR A 338 -15.35 13.09 -7.44
N PHE A 339 -16.24 12.94 -6.45
CA PHE A 339 -17.47 13.74 -6.42
C PHE A 339 -17.18 15.23 -6.49
N ASN A 340 -16.25 15.73 -5.67
CA ASN A 340 -15.91 17.15 -5.64
C ASN A 340 -15.33 17.65 -6.97
N LYS A 341 -14.46 16.84 -7.60
CA LYS A 341 -13.83 17.19 -8.88
C LYS A 341 -14.82 17.20 -10.03
N TYR A 342 -15.76 16.25 -10.07
CA TYR A 342 -16.69 16.06 -11.19
C TYR A 342 -18.15 16.30 -10.78
N LYS A 343 -18.39 17.13 -9.77
CA LYS A 343 -19.69 17.36 -9.14
C LYS A 343 -20.79 17.66 -10.17
N ALA A 344 -20.54 18.58 -11.10
CA ALA A 344 -21.53 18.96 -12.11
C ALA A 344 -21.95 17.76 -12.99
N THR A 345 -20.98 16.96 -13.44
CA THR A 345 -21.23 15.75 -14.24
C THR A 345 -21.99 14.70 -13.43
N VAL A 346 -21.55 14.43 -12.20
CA VAL A 346 -22.21 13.44 -11.33
C VAL A 346 -23.66 13.83 -11.09
N LEU A 347 -23.95 15.08 -10.70
CA LEU A 347 -25.31 15.54 -10.42
C LEU A 347 -26.20 15.53 -11.67
N LYS A 348 -25.64 15.71 -12.87
CA LYS A 348 -26.37 15.68 -14.14
C LYS A 348 -26.72 14.27 -14.61
N THR A 349 -25.83 13.28 -14.37
CA THR A 349 -25.91 11.97 -15.03
C THR A 349 -26.20 10.80 -14.07
N ALA A 350 -25.89 10.96 -12.78
CA ALA A 350 -26.05 9.90 -11.81
C ALA A 350 -27.41 9.91 -11.12
N VAL A 351 -27.85 8.73 -10.68
CA VAL A 351 -29.12 8.58 -9.93
C VAL A 351 -28.78 8.39 -8.45
N LYS A 352 -29.46 9.15 -7.58
CA LYS A 352 -29.31 9.00 -6.12
C LYS A 352 -30.02 7.74 -5.64
N LYS A 353 -29.33 6.88 -4.90
CA LYS A 353 -29.87 5.60 -4.36
C LYS A 353 -29.32 5.33 -2.96
N THR A 354 -30.03 4.50 -2.20
CA THR A 354 -29.50 3.86 -1.00
C THR A 354 -28.95 2.49 -1.39
N GLN A 355 -27.67 2.25 -1.12
CA GLN A 355 -26.98 0.99 -1.46
C GLN A 355 -26.39 0.34 -0.22
N GLY A 356 -26.43 -0.99 -0.17
CA GLY A 356 -25.75 -1.79 0.87
C GLY A 356 -24.29 -2.03 0.50
N PHE A 357 -23.43 -1.92 1.50
CA PHE A 357 -22.01 -2.28 1.42
C PHE A 357 -21.72 -3.32 2.49
N GLY A 358 -21.06 -4.39 2.12
CA GLY A 358 -20.73 -5.51 3.01
C GLY A 358 -19.25 -5.81 3.00
N GLY A 359 -18.78 -6.48 4.04
CA GLY A 359 -17.39 -6.92 4.21
C GLY A 359 -17.15 -7.46 5.61
N ALA A 360 -15.91 -7.69 5.99
CA ALA A 360 -15.56 -7.99 7.36
C ALA A 360 -16.16 -6.94 8.30
N GLY A 361 -16.79 -7.37 9.41
CA GLY A 361 -17.50 -6.48 10.32
C GLY A 361 -18.97 -6.20 9.96
N GLY A 362 -19.53 -6.84 8.90
CA GLY A 362 -20.98 -6.81 8.60
C GLY A 362 -21.36 -5.98 7.39
N THR A 363 -22.53 -5.31 7.47
CA THR A 363 -23.11 -4.55 6.37
C THR A 363 -23.58 -3.17 6.82
N GLN A 364 -23.47 -2.18 5.90
CA GLN A 364 -23.92 -0.82 6.13
C GLN A 364 -24.65 -0.29 4.89
N LYS A 365 -25.75 0.46 5.09
CA LYS A 365 -26.45 1.18 4.02
C LYS A 365 -25.95 2.62 3.94
N LYS A 366 -25.63 3.09 2.73
CA LYS A 366 -25.21 4.49 2.47
C LYS A 366 -26.01 5.07 1.31
N GLU A 367 -26.32 6.37 1.42
CA GLU A 367 -26.77 7.13 0.25
C GLU A 367 -25.60 7.42 -0.68
N VAL A 368 -25.78 7.10 -1.94
CA VAL A 368 -24.78 7.26 -3.00
C VAL A 368 -25.41 7.82 -4.26
N TYR A 369 -24.61 8.41 -5.11
CA TYR A 369 -24.95 8.60 -6.52
C TYR A 369 -24.44 7.40 -7.31
N VAL A 370 -25.24 6.86 -8.23
CA VAL A 370 -24.83 5.78 -9.11
C VAL A 370 -24.65 6.33 -10.51
N LEU A 371 -23.39 6.40 -10.97
CA LEU A 371 -23.06 6.72 -12.34
C LEU A 371 -23.43 5.54 -13.24
N PRO A 372 -24.15 5.75 -14.34
CA PRO A 372 -24.47 4.66 -15.26
C PRO A 372 -23.22 4.06 -15.90
N ARG A 373 -22.21 4.87 -16.18
CA ARG A 373 -20.94 4.45 -16.78
C ARG A 373 -19.79 5.31 -16.30
N LEU A 374 -18.64 4.67 -16.09
CA LEU A 374 -17.34 5.28 -15.81
C LEU A 374 -16.34 4.76 -16.84
N ASN A 375 -15.77 5.66 -17.64
CA ASN A 375 -14.70 5.31 -18.58
C ASN A 375 -13.35 5.62 -17.94
N LEU A 376 -12.51 4.59 -17.83
CA LEU A 376 -11.16 4.67 -17.33
C LEU A 376 -10.19 4.18 -18.42
N ILE A 377 -9.02 4.81 -18.50
CA ILE A 377 -8.00 4.44 -19.48
C ILE A 377 -6.77 3.94 -18.73
N ILE A 378 -6.28 2.76 -19.13
CA ILE A 378 -5.03 2.19 -18.66
C ILE A 378 -4.16 1.80 -19.86
N GLY A 379 -2.92 2.32 -19.91
CA GLY A 379 -2.12 2.20 -21.12
C GLY A 379 -2.84 2.81 -22.34
N ASN A 380 -3.11 2.00 -23.34
CA ASN A 380 -3.84 2.35 -24.55
C ASN A 380 -5.30 1.84 -24.57
N LYS A 381 -5.78 1.22 -23.47
CA LYS A 381 -7.11 0.60 -23.40
C LYS A 381 -8.09 1.48 -22.63
N THR A 382 -9.27 1.67 -23.19
CA THR A 382 -10.43 2.25 -22.49
C THR A 382 -11.28 1.14 -21.92
N VAL A 383 -11.53 1.22 -20.64
CA VAL A 383 -12.36 0.29 -19.87
C VAL A 383 -13.60 1.01 -19.39
N THR A 384 -14.77 0.47 -19.69
CA THR A 384 -16.05 0.98 -19.19
C THR A 384 -16.53 0.12 -18.03
N VAL A 385 -16.70 0.76 -16.88
CA VAL A 385 -17.33 0.16 -15.69
C VAL A 385 -18.74 0.73 -15.55
N ASP A 386 -19.71 -0.15 -15.41
CA ASP A 386 -21.13 0.20 -15.35
C ASP A 386 -21.60 0.32 -13.90
N SER A 387 -22.58 1.19 -13.64
CA SER A 387 -23.27 1.31 -12.35
C SER A 387 -22.36 1.60 -11.15
N VAL A 388 -21.43 2.55 -11.29
CA VAL A 388 -20.41 2.85 -10.28
C VAL A 388 -20.97 3.78 -9.21
N SER A 389 -20.85 3.37 -7.94
CA SER A 389 -21.26 4.18 -6.78
C SER A 389 -20.30 5.33 -6.53
N VAL A 390 -20.85 6.52 -6.26
CA VAL A 390 -20.09 7.74 -5.91
C VAL A 390 -20.50 8.18 -4.52
N LEU A 391 -19.57 8.20 -3.58
CA LEU A 391 -19.76 8.67 -2.22
C LEU A 391 -19.66 10.20 -2.15
N THR A 392 -20.52 10.80 -1.32
CA THR A 392 -20.54 12.25 -1.05
C THR A 392 -20.01 12.61 0.34
N LYS A 393 -19.58 11.60 1.10
CA LYS A 393 -18.97 11.74 2.43
C LYS A 393 -17.65 10.99 2.45
N VAL A 394 -16.74 11.43 3.30
CA VAL A 394 -15.48 10.71 3.53
C VAL A 394 -15.75 9.32 4.10
N ILE A 395 -14.93 8.34 3.75
CA ILE A 395 -14.98 6.99 4.31
C ILE A 395 -14.28 7.01 5.67
N TYR A 396 -13.09 7.60 5.70
CA TYR A 396 -12.28 7.81 6.91
C TYR A 396 -11.52 9.15 6.84
N PRO A 397 -11.14 9.74 7.97
CA PRO A 397 -10.36 10.97 7.98
C PRO A 397 -9.07 10.82 7.20
N GLY A 398 -8.78 11.78 6.31
CA GLY A 398 -7.54 11.78 5.53
C GLY A 398 -7.61 11.07 4.19
N GLU A 399 -8.74 10.48 3.80
CA GLU A 399 -8.92 9.89 2.46
C GLU A 399 -8.71 10.94 1.36
N LYS A 400 -7.80 10.65 0.42
CA LYS A 400 -7.39 11.57 -0.65
C LYS A 400 -7.55 10.99 -2.05
N PHE A 401 -7.68 9.67 -2.17
CA PHE A 401 -7.80 8.98 -3.44
C PHE A 401 -9.18 9.19 -4.06
N TYR A 402 -9.27 8.98 -5.36
CA TYR A 402 -10.50 9.24 -6.11
C TYR A 402 -11.52 8.10 -6.03
N GLY A 403 -11.11 6.92 -5.58
CA GLY A 403 -12.00 5.77 -5.43
C GLY A 403 -11.23 4.48 -5.14
N ASN A 404 -11.97 3.38 -5.17
CA ASN A 404 -11.48 2.01 -5.09
C ASN A 404 -11.87 1.26 -6.36
N ILE A 405 -10.94 0.61 -7.01
CA ILE A 405 -11.14 -0.20 -8.23
C ILE A 405 -11.21 -1.67 -7.83
N GLY A 406 -12.30 -2.33 -8.21
CA GLY A 406 -12.62 -3.70 -7.85
C GLY A 406 -12.70 -4.67 -9.02
N GLN A 407 -13.32 -5.82 -8.78
CA GLN A 407 -13.45 -6.93 -9.73
C GLN A 407 -14.23 -6.58 -11.01
N ASP A 408 -15.18 -5.65 -10.93
CA ASP A 408 -15.95 -5.15 -12.08
C ASP A 408 -15.07 -4.46 -13.15
N PHE A 409 -13.94 -3.88 -12.74
CA PHE A 409 -12.89 -3.37 -13.65
C PHE A 409 -11.99 -4.50 -14.14
N LEU A 410 -11.50 -5.36 -13.22
CA LEU A 410 -10.58 -6.45 -13.53
C LEU A 410 -11.20 -7.44 -14.55
N ASN A 411 -12.49 -7.70 -14.44
CA ASN A 411 -13.25 -8.61 -15.31
C ASN A 411 -13.37 -8.14 -16.77
N LYS A 412 -12.97 -6.91 -17.07
CA LYS A 412 -12.96 -6.38 -18.45
C LYS A 412 -11.76 -6.85 -19.28
N PHE A 413 -10.80 -7.53 -18.64
CA PHE A 413 -9.60 -8.03 -19.29
C PHE A 413 -9.63 -9.56 -19.42
N ASN A 414 -8.92 -10.10 -20.41
CA ASN A 414 -8.69 -11.54 -20.54
C ASN A 414 -7.54 -12.01 -19.64
N GLU A 415 -6.59 -11.12 -19.40
CA GLU A 415 -5.46 -11.32 -18.51
C GLU A 415 -5.20 -10.00 -17.78
N VAL A 416 -4.91 -10.09 -16.47
CA VAL A 416 -4.36 -8.98 -15.69
C VAL A 416 -3.01 -9.38 -15.13
N VAL A 417 -2.05 -8.47 -15.20
CA VAL A 417 -0.70 -8.64 -14.66
C VAL A 417 -0.50 -7.67 -13.50
N TYR A 418 -0.14 -8.21 -12.36
CA TYR A 418 0.32 -7.46 -11.19
C TYR A 418 1.81 -7.67 -11.07
N ASN A 419 2.61 -6.61 -11.20
CA ASN A 419 4.03 -6.69 -10.94
C ASN A 419 4.41 -5.78 -9.78
N PHE A 420 4.69 -6.39 -8.64
CA PHE A 420 5.05 -5.73 -7.39
C PHE A 420 6.54 -5.42 -7.29
N LYS A 421 7.35 -5.97 -8.21
CA LYS A 421 8.78 -5.73 -8.27
C LYS A 421 9.10 -4.44 -9.03
N ASP A 422 8.51 -4.27 -10.23
CA ASP A 422 8.69 -3.09 -11.08
C ASP A 422 7.51 -2.10 -10.94
N MET A 423 6.56 -2.38 -10.04
CA MET A 423 5.42 -1.53 -9.69
C MET A 423 4.60 -1.10 -10.90
N TYR A 424 4.11 -2.10 -11.66
CA TYR A 424 3.16 -1.85 -12.74
C TYR A 424 1.97 -2.82 -12.71
N PHE A 425 0.87 -2.36 -13.26
CA PHE A 425 -0.31 -3.15 -13.56
C PHE A 425 -0.61 -3.06 -15.06
N GLU A 426 -0.92 -4.18 -15.68
CA GLU A 426 -1.32 -4.27 -17.08
C GLU A 426 -2.59 -5.10 -17.22
N GLY A 427 -3.55 -4.62 -18.04
CA GLY A 427 -4.73 -5.39 -18.44
C GLY A 427 -4.64 -5.73 -19.92
N LYS A 428 -4.78 -7.01 -20.30
CA LYS A 428 -4.68 -7.50 -21.68
C LYS A 428 -6.00 -8.03 -22.22
#